data_318356154bff409d197d7b9439191e0f
#
_entry.id   318356154bff409d197d7b9439191e0f
#
_cell.length_a   1.000
_cell.length_b   1.000
_cell.length_c   1.000
_cell.angle_alpha   90.00
_cell.angle_beta   90.00
_cell.angle_gamma   90.00
#
_symmetry.space_group_name_H-M   'P 1'
#
loop_
_entity.id
_entity.type
_entity.pdbx_description
1 polymer ?
#
loop_
_entity_poly.entity_id
_entity_poly.type
_entity_poly.pdbx_seq_one_letter_code
_entity_poly.pdbx_strand_id
1 'polypeptide(L)'
;DSQESVKDKLCHTTSMNNRLEFQEVPAHFDALAEIFQHVSKYTRSLNTCDWREVEDLTLDNVWMNVQHANQPIGHHTHEEANYAFVIYVRNTLTDPTIGHTYEDRSVNDPVDGMIEWRYGETHYLSPNRMLHFPEERDIVVFPGWLEHQVYPFKQEGADRISVAGNINTI
;
A
#
# COMPACT_ATOMS: atom_id res chain seq x y z
N ASP A 1 -13.40 -21.01 25.32
CA ASP A 1 -13.89 -19.70 25.81
C ASP A 1 -12.84 -18.57 25.86
N SER A 2 -11.59 -18.79 25.50
CA SER A 2 -10.53 -17.76 25.64
C SER A 2 -9.91 -17.27 24.33
N GLN A 3 -10.29 -17.84 23.18
CA GLN A 3 -9.74 -17.39 21.88
C GLN A 3 -10.58 -16.32 21.19
N GLU A 4 -11.85 -16.18 21.53
CA GLU A 4 -12.75 -15.18 20.96
C GLU A 4 -12.47 -13.76 21.48
N SER A 5 -11.96 -13.64 22.70
CA SER A 5 -11.78 -12.36 23.38
C SER A 5 -10.59 -11.50 22.91
N VAL A 6 -9.61 -12.07 22.21
CA VAL A 6 -8.43 -11.34 21.74
C VAL A 6 -8.68 -10.75 20.33
N LYS A 7 -9.43 -11.45 19.47
CA LYS A 7 -9.84 -10.94 18.16
C LYS A 7 -10.76 -9.73 18.27
N ASP A 8 -11.71 -9.76 19.22
CA ASP A 8 -12.70 -8.69 19.38
C ASP A 8 -12.14 -7.41 20.00
N LYS A 9 -10.96 -7.47 20.61
CA LYS A 9 -10.34 -6.31 21.26
C LYS A 9 -9.30 -5.58 20.41
N LEU A 10 -8.78 -6.22 19.37
CA LEU A 10 -7.67 -5.69 18.58
C LEU A 10 -8.03 -5.36 17.13
N CYS A 11 -9.15 -5.85 16.60
CA CYS A 11 -9.51 -5.66 15.20
C CYS A 11 -11.00 -5.44 15.02
N HIS A 12 -11.38 -4.38 14.29
CA HIS A 12 -12.70 -4.26 13.68
C HIS A 12 -12.66 -4.69 12.21
N THR A 13 -13.58 -5.58 11.82
CA THR A 13 -13.81 -5.85 10.39
C THR A 13 -14.65 -4.71 9.83
N THR A 14 -14.09 -3.90 8.96
CA THR A 14 -14.89 -2.97 8.18
C THR A 14 -15.58 -3.72 7.04
N SER A 15 -16.76 -3.29 6.65
CA SER A 15 -17.57 -3.89 5.60
C SER A 15 -16.96 -3.84 4.19
N MET A 16 -15.77 -3.26 4.04
CA MET A 16 -15.00 -3.22 2.81
C MET A 16 -13.92 -4.30 2.82
N ASN A 17 -14.21 -5.40 2.14
CA ASN A 17 -13.24 -6.32 1.58
C ASN A 17 -12.12 -6.82 2.52
N ASN A 18 -12.47 -7.55 3.58
CA ASN A 18 -11.46 -8.25 4.42
C ASN A 18 -10.37 -7.34 5.01
N ARG A 19 -10.68 -6.10 5.30
CA ARG A 19 -9.83 -5.16 6.01
C ARG A 19 -9.98 -5.35 7.51
N LEU A 20 -8.88 -5.59 8.20
CA LEU A 20 -8.79 -5.66 9.65
C LEU A 20 -8.06 -4.42 10.16
N GLU A 21 -8.73 -3.54 10.88
CA GLU A 21 -8.11 -2.38 11.52
C GLU A 21 -7.60 -2.75 12.91
N PHE A 22 -6.38 -2.32 13.21
CA PHE A 22 -5.82 -2.43 14.56
C PHE A 22 -6.25 -1.21 15.36
N GLN A 23 -6.91 -1.42 16.49
CA GLN A 23 -7.32 -0.31 17.39
C GLN A 23 -6.14 0.30 18.13
N GLU A 24 -5.11 -0.51 18.39
CA GLU A 24 -3.87 -0.07 18.97
C GLU A 24 -2.72 -0.68 18.17
N VAL A 25 -1.74 0.12 17.82
CA VAL A 25 -0.51 -0.39 17.20
C VAL A 25 0.19 -1.26 18.24
N PRO A 26 0.41 -2.55 17.96
CA PRO A 26 1.07 -3.41 18.91
C PRO A 26 2.45 -2.84 19.29
N ALA A 27 2.71 -2.64 20.59
CA ALA A 27 3.94 -2.05 21.11
C ALA A 27 5.24 -2.81 20.74
N HIS A 28 5.11 -3.96 20.12
CA HIS A 28 6.20 -4.85 19.71
C HIS A 28 6.33 -5.03 18.20
N PHE A 29 5.83 -4.07 17.43
CA PHE A 29 5.96 -4.14 15.97
C PHE A 29 7.33 -3.59 15.55
N ASP A 30 8.39 -4.40 15.76
CA ASP A 30 9.78 -4.03 15.41
C ASP A 30 9.91 -3.57 13.94
N ALA A 31 9.08 -4.13 13.04
CA ALA A 31 8.98 -3.69 11.66
C ALA A 31 8.57 -2.22 11.51
N LEU A 32 7.81 -1.65 12.43
CA LEU A 32 7.46 -0.23 12.41
C LEU A 32 8.66 0.67 12.60
N ALA A 33 9.60 0.30 13.45
CA ALA A 33 10.82 1.07 13.65
C ALA A 33 11.66 1.14 12.37
N GLU A 34 11.70 0.04 11.61
CA GLU A 34 12.37 0.00 10.31
C GLU A 34 11.62 0.84 9.28
N ILE A 35 10.29 0.75 9.22
CA ILE A 35 9.45 1.60 8.37
C ILE A 35 9.70 3.07 8.68
N PHE A 36 9.67 3.46 9.95
CA PHE A 36 9.94 4.84 10.37
C PHE A 36 11.32 5.32 9.92
N GLN A 37 12.35 4.48 9.98
CA GLN A 37 13.69 4.83 9.47
C GLN A 37 13.64 5.08 7.95
N HIS A 38 12.96 4.24 7.18
CA HIS A 38 12.83 4.42 5.73
C HIS A 38 12.01 5.65 5.38
N VAL A 39 10.88 5.87 6.06
CA VAL A 39 10.04 7.06 5.85
C VAL A 39 10.80 8.32 6.23
N SER A 40 11.47 8.36 7.38
CA SER A 40 12.29 9.50 7.80
C SER A 40 13.40 9.81 6.78
N LYS A 41 14.06 8.78 6.26
CA LYS A 41 15.09 8.96 5.23
C LYS A 41 14.50 9.52 3.94
N TYR A 42 13.36 8.99 3.52
CA TYR A 42 12.64 9.48 2.33
C TYR A 42 12.20 10.93 2.52
N THR A 43 11.53 11.24 3.63
CA THR A 43 11.05 12.58 3.96
C THR A 43 12.19 13.60 4.02
N ARG A 44 13.30 13.24 4.66
CA ARG A 44 14.51 14.10 4.69
C ARG A 44 15.11 14.30 3.30
N SER A 45 15.04 13.32 2.42
CA SER A 45 15.51 13.47 1.04
C SER A 45 14.64 14.43 0.22
N LEU A 46 13.36 14.55 0.54
CA LEU A 46 12.44 15.51 -0.07
C LEU A 46 12.66 16.94 0.45
N ASN A 47 13.08 17.09 1.69
CA ASN A 47 13.34 18.39 2.33
C ASN A 47 14.51 19.18 1.72
N THR A 48 15.23 18.63 0.77
CA THR A 48 16.23 19.39 0.00
C THR A 48 15.63 20.49 -0.84
N CYS A 49 14.31 20.49 -1.02
CA CYS A 49 13.56 21.45 -1.86
C CYS A 49 12.52 22.24 -1.06
N ASP A 50 12.29 21.95 0.21
CA ASP A 50 11.25 22.59 1.02
C ASP A 50 11.80 23.07 2.36
N TRP A 51 11.30 24.20 2.81
CA TRP A 51 11.68 24.98 3.99
C TRP A 51 11.04 24.48 5.30
N ARG A 52 10.39 23.31 5.29
CA ARG A 52 9.84 22.67 6.49
C ARG A 52 10.75 21.53 6.93
N GLU A 53 11.36 21.68 8.10
CA GLU A 53 11.96 20.53 8.76
C GLU A 53 10.88 19.65 9.36
N VAL A 54 10.93 18.37 9.04
CA VAL A 54 10.13 17.35 9.71
C VAL A 54 10.87 16.97 10.99
N GLU A 55 10.31 17.34 12.13
CA GLU A 55 10.93 17.11 13.44
C GLU A 55 10.71 15.67 13.90
N ASP A 56 9.47 15.16 13.72
CA ASP A 56 9.09 13.81 14.14
C ASP A 56 7.98 13.22 13.24
N LEU A 57 7.71 11.95 13.42
CA LEU A 57 6.67 11.20 12.70
C LEU A 57 5.74 10.51 13.68
N THR A 58 4.45 10.58 13.40
CA THR A 58 3.43 9.82 14.13
C THR A 58 2.76 8.80 13.22
N LEU A 59 2.48 7.63 13.78
CA LEU A 59 1.70 6.60 13.14
C LEU A 59 0.24 6.72 13.61
N ASP A 60 -0.67 7.09 12.70
CA ASP A 60 -2.05 7.33 13.07
C ASP A 60 -2.86 6.04 13.12
N ASN A 61 -2.82 5.27 12.06
CA ASN A 61 -3.57 4.02 11.98
C ASN A 61 -2.84 2.98 11.13
N VAL A 62 -3.10 1.73 11.45
CA VAL A 62 -2.55 0.57 10.72
C VAL A 62 -3.67 -0.44 10.50
N TRP A 63 -3.69 -1.05 9.34
CA TRP A 63 -4.65 -2.10 9.03
C TRP A 63 -4.03 -3.19 8.14
N MET A 64 -4.62 -4.36 8.19
CA MET A 64 -4.25 -5.48 7.34
C MET A 64 -5.32 -5.69 6.27
N ASN A 65 -4.88 -5.87 5.02
CA ASN A 65 -5.73 -6.28 3.92
C ASN A 65 -5.41 -7.72 3.55
N VAL A 66 -6.46 -8.53 3.43
CA VAL A 66 -6.39 -9.87 2.86
C VAL A 66 -7.18 -9.86 1.57
N GLN A 67 -6.51 -9.95 0.44
CA GLN A 67 -7.12 -9.95 -0.88
C GLN A 67 -7.09 -11.35 -1.49
N HIS A 68 -8.24 -11.74 -2.02
CA HIS A 68 -8.42 -12.94 -2.83
C HIS A 68 -8.67 -12.57 -4.30
N ALA A 69 -8.73 -13.57 -5.16
CA ALA A 69 -8.99 -13.36 -6.59
C ALA A 69 -10.26 -12.51 -6.82
N ASN A 70 -10.20 -11.65 -7.84
CA ASN A 70 -11.26 -10.75 -8.28
C ASN A 70 -11.66 -9.64 -7.28
N GLN A 71 -10.84 -9.35 -6.27
CA GLN A 71 -11.08 -8.28 -5.30
C GLN A 71 -10.20 -7.06 -5.62
N PRO A 72 -10.74 -5.96 -6.15
CA PRO A 72 -10.01 -4.71 -6.33
C PRO A 72 -10.02 -3.87 -5.06
N ILE A 73 -9.05 -2.97 -4.94
CA ILE A 73 -9.15 -1.79 -4.08
C ILE A 73 -9.27 -0.59 -5.02
N GLY A 74 -10.41 0.08 -5.00
CA GLY A 74 -10.71 1.18 -5.91
C GLY A 74 -9.81 2.40 -5.71
N HIS A 75 -9.91 3.36 -6.63
CA HIS A 75 -9.21 4.63 -6.52
C HIS A 75 -9.54 5.35 -5.23
N HIS A 76 -8.51 5.77 -4.50
CA HIS A 76 -8.64 6.53 -3.27
C HIS A 76 -7.35 7.29 -2.95
N THR A 77 -7.43 8.17 -1.96
CA THR A 77 -6.32 8.91 -1.35
C THR A 77 -6.38 8.72 0.16
N HIS A 78 -5.35 9.14 0.85
CA HIS A 78 -5.29 9.23 2.31
C HIS A 78 -5.19 10.71 2.71
N GLU A 79 -6.26 11.47 2.48
CA GLU A 79 -6.29 12.94 2.57
C GLU A 79 -5.88 13.49 3.95
N GLU A 80 -6.07 12.72 5.00
CA GLU A 80 -5.71 13.10 6.37
C GLU A 80 -4.27 12.72 6.75
N ALA A 81 -3.52 12.06 5.85
CA ALA A 81 -2.18 11.62 6.10
C ALA A 81 -1.15 12.33 5.22
N ASN A 82 0.02 12.64 5.80
CA ASN A 82 1.14 13.14 5.00
C ASN A 82 1.72 12.03 4.11
N TYR A 83 1.82 10.81 4.66
CA TYR A 83 2.31 9.63 3.95
C TYR A 83 1.45 8.42 4.23
N ALA A 84 1.37 7.52 3.25
CA ALA A 84 0.86 6.17 3.42
C ALA A 84 1.99 5.18 3.15
N PHE A 85 1.92 4.02 3.77
CA PHE A 85 2.80 2.90 3.48
C PHE A 85 2.02 1.60 3.29
N VAL A 86 2.60 0.69 2.54
CA VAL A 86 2.10 -0.67 2.37
C VAL A 86 3.28 -1.64 2.46
N ILE A 87 3.14 -2.66 3.31
CA ILE A 87 4.07 -3.78 3.42
C ILE A 87 3.39 -5.01 2.87
N TYR A 88 3.98 -5.67 1.91
CA TYR A 88 3.47 -6.91 1.36
C TYR A 88 4.03 -8.10 2.14
N VAL A 89 3.24 -8.60 3.10
CA VAL A 89 3.63 -9.69 4.00
C VAL A 89 3.63 -11.02 3.28
N ARG A 90 2.66 -11.21 2.39
CA ARG A 90 2.53 -12.39 1.54
C ARG A 90 2.00 -12.00 0.18
N ASN A 91 2.65 -12.50 -0.85
CA ASN A 91 2.16 -12.38 -2.21
C ASN A 91 2.48 -13.66 -2.99
N THR A 92 1.46 -14.46 -3.28
CA THR A 92 1.62 -15.72 -4.03
C THR A 92 1.25 -15.57 -5.51
N LEU A 93 1.07 -14.32 -5.96
CA LEU A 93 0.75 -14.00 -7.34
C LEU A 93 1.98 -14.20 -8.25
N THR A 94 1.72 -14.59 -9.48
CA THR A 94 2.70 -14.54 -10.54
C THR A 94 2.64 -13.17 -11.22
N ASP A 95 3.79 -12.54 -11.40
CA ASP A 95 3.88 -11.27 -12.11
C ASP A 95 3.29 -11.43 -13.53
N PRO A 96 2.23 -10.67 -13.86
CA PRO A 96 1.54 -10.77 -15.14
C PRO A 96 2.40 -10.30 -16.32
N THR A 97 3.51 -9.61 -16.06
CA THR A 97 4.43 -9.14 -17.12
C THR A 97 5.47 -10.19 -17.51
N ILE A 98 5.65 -11.24 -16.71
CA ILE A 98 6.61 -12.30 -17.01
C ILE A 98 6.21 -13.04 -18.28
N GLY A 99 7.12 -13.07 -19.24
CA GLY A 99 6.90 -13.74 -20.53
C GLY A 99 6.20 -12.92 -21.60
N HIS A 100 5.79 -11.67 -21.28
CA HIS A 100 5.27 -10.74 -22.25
C HIS A 100 6.36 -9.84 -22.80
N THR A 101 6.49 -9.79 -24.14
CA THR A 101 7.35 -8.82 -24.82
C THR A 101 6.59 -7.51 -25.01
N TYR A 102 7.31 -6.42 -25.30
CA TYR A 102 6.69 -5.13 -25.61
C TYR A 102 5.72 -5.20 -26.81
N GLU A 103 5.97 -6.14 -27.72
CA GLU A 103 5.16 -6.38 -28.93
C GLU A 103 3.84 -7.12 -28.62
N ASP A 104 3.80 -7.91 -27.54
CA ASP A 104 2.59 -8.62 -27.09
C ASP A 104 1.66 -7.74 -26.26
N ARG A 105 2.05 -6.51 -25.94
CA ARG A 105 1.21 -5.55 -25.24
C ARG A 105 0.08 -5.11 -26.15
N SER A 106 -1.01 -5.87 -26.08
CA SER A 106 -2.29 -5.41 -26.60
C SER A 106 -2.73 -4.17 -25.80
N VAL A 107 -3.77 -3.49 -26.29
CA VAL A 107 -4.35 -2.26 -25.70
C VAL A 107 -4.60 -2.34 -24.18
N ASN A 108 -4.60 -3.54 -23.61
CA ASN A 108 -4.74 -3.82 -22.20
C ASN A 108 -3.42 -4.37 -21.67
N ASP A 109 -2.57 -3.50 -21.13
CA ASP A 109 -1.40 -3.94 -20.36
C ASP A 109 -1.82 -4.92 -19.27
N PRO A 110 -1.08 -6.02 -19.06
CA PRO A 110 -1.35 -6.93 -17.96
C PRO A 110 -1.13 -6.17 -16.65
N VAL A 111 -2.20 -5.93 -15.90
CA VAL A 111 -2.17 -5.18 -14.65
C VAL A 111 -2.66 -6.01 -13.45
N ASP A 112 -2.93 -7.28 -13.67
CA ASP A 112 -3.46 -8.18 -12.65
C ASP A 112 -2.60 -8.14 -11.39
N GLY A 113 -3.20 -7.76 -10.27
CA GLY A 113 -2.54 -7.65 -8.98
C GLY A 113 -1.58 -6.48 -8.79
N MET A 114 -1.47 -5.57 -9.75
CA MET A 114 -0.61 -4.39 -9.61
C MET A 114 -1.25 -3.32 -8.73
N ILE A 115 -0.40 -2.50 -8.12
CA ILE A 115 -0.77 -1.21 -7.58
C ILE A 115 -0.46 -0.13 -8.61
N GLU A 116 -1.37 0.81 -8.79
CA GLU A 116 -1.23 1.96 -9.67
C GLU A 116 -1.28 3.25 -8.85
N TRP A 117 -0.37 4.16 -9.10
CA TRP A 117 -0.44 5.55 -8.66
C TRP A 117 -0.66 6.46 -9.85
N ARG A 118 -1.48 7.50 -9.64
CA ARG A 118 -1.73 8.54 -10.64
C ARG A 118 -1.26 9.90 -10.15
N TYR A 119 -0.59 10.64 -11.02
CA TYR A 119 -0.03 11.94 -10.69
C TYR A 119 -0.07 12.89 -11.90
N GLY A 120 -0.39 14.15 -11.61
CA GLY A 120 -0.44 15.19 -12.63
C GLY A 120 -1.53 15.01 -13.68
N GLU A 121 -1.50 15.86 -14.69
CA GLU A 121 -2.44 15.84 -15.80
C GLU A 121 -2.01 14.86 -16.89
N THR A 122 -2.99 14.31 -17.60
CA THR A 122 -2.72 13.44 -18.74
C THR A 122 -2.29 14.29 -19.94
N HIS A 123 -1.05 14.12 -20.37
CA HIS A 123 -0.53 14.72 -21.58
C HIS A 123 -0.14 13.65 -22.59
N TYR A 124 -0.23 13.98 -23.88
CA TYR A 124 0.01 13.03 -24.97
C TYR A 124 1.39 12.35 -24.93
N LEU A 125 2.41 13.02 -24.41
CA LEU A 125 3.79 12.52 -24.34
C LEU A 125 4.32 12.35 -22.93
N SER A 126 3.47 12.45 -21.90
CA SER A 126 3.89 12.33 -20.51
C SER A 126 3.11 11.23 -19.80
N PRO A 127 3.78 10.22 -19.26
CA PRO A 127 3.11 9.24 -18.42
C PRO A 127 2.61 9.95 -17.17
N ASN A 128 1.36 9.69 -16.80
CA ASN A 128 0.74 10.22 -15.58
C ASN A 128 0.39 9.11 -14.57
N ARG A 129 0.90 7.92 -14.81
CA ARG A 129 0.69 6.76 -13.94
C ARG A 129 1.97 5.96 -13.74
N MET A 130 2.08 5.34 -12.61
CA MET A 130 3.11 4.37 -12.27
C MET A 130 2.43 3.07 -11.84
N LEU A 131 2.89 1.97 -12.41
CA LEU A 131 2.45 0.61 -12.06
C LEU A 131 3.58 -0.12 -11.37
N HIS A 132 3.26 -0.88 -10.34
CA HIS A 132 4.19 -1.73 -9.65
C HIS A 132 3.52 -3.08 -9.34
N PHE A 133 4.20 -4.17 -9.68
CA PHE A 133 3.82 -5.49 -9.21
C PHE A 133 4.56 -5.75 -7.89
N PRO A 134 3.84 -5.81 -6.76
CA PRO A 134 4.49 -5.95 -5.47
C PRO A 134 4.98 -7.38 -5.26
N GLU A 135 6.20 -7.51 -4.78
CA GLU A 135 6.76 -8.77 -4.32
C GLU A 135 6.55 -8.94 -2.81
N GLU A 136 6.64 -10.17 -2.33
CA GLU A 136 6.65 -10.45 -0.89
C GLU A 136 7.85 -9.77 -0.22
N ARG A 137 7.61 -9.02 0.86
CA ARG A 137 8.55 -8.17 1.61
C ARG A 137 8.78 -6.78 1.02
N ASP A 138 8.12 -6.43 -0.06
CA ASP A 138 8.15 -5.04 -0.52
C ASP A 138 7.55 -4.11 0.53
N ILE A 139 8.19 -2.95 0.68
CA ILE A 139 7.65 -1.82 1.41
C ILE A 139 7.53 -0.65 0.45
N VAL A 140 6.33 -0.15 0.28
CA VAL A 140 6.05 1.01 -0.56
C VAL A 140 5.60 2.15 0.34
N VAL A 141 6.20 3.33 0.14
CA VAL A 141 5.84 4.56 0.85
C VAL A 141 5.54 5.64 -0.18
N PHE A 142 4.44 6.35 0.00
CA PHE A 142 4.03 7.40 -0.93
C PHE A 142 3.27 8.51 -0.19
N PRO A 143 3.18 9.73 -0.77
CA PRO A 143 2.41 10.82 -0.20
C PRO A 143 0.93 10.45 -0.05
N GLY A 144 0.31 10.83 1.06
CA GLY A 144 -1.09 10.50 1.32
C GLY A 144 -2.08 11.06 0.28
N TRP A 145 -1.75 12.21 -0.31
CA TRP A 145 -2.56 12.82 -1.37
C TRP A 145 -2.48 12.10 -2.72
N LEU A 146 -1.52 11.17 -2.91
CA LEU A 146 -1.32 10.50 -4.19
C LEU A 146 -2.42 9.48 -4.44
N GLU A 147 -3.22 9.74 -5.48
CA GLU A 147 -4.30 8.85 -5.89
C GLU A 147 -3.75 7.50 -6.32
N HIS A 148 -4.35 6.44 -5.80
CA HIS A 148 -3.91 5.08 -6.11
C HIS A 148 -5.05 4.08 -6.08
N GLN A 149 -4.81 2.93 -6.72
CA GLN A 149 -5.70 1.78 -6.74
C GLN A 149 -4.90 0.49 -6.76
N VAL A 150 -5.56 -0.60 -6.40
CA VAL A 150 -5.00 -1.94 -6.52
C VAL A 150 -5.88 -2.77 -7.45
N TYR A 151 -5.29 -3.24 -8.53
CA TYR A 151 -6.00 -4.07 -9.49
C TYR A 151 -6.34 -5.45 -8.91
N PRO A 152 -7.51 -5.99 -9.27
CA PRO A 152 -7.82 -7.37 -8.94
C PRO A 152 -6.85 -8.31 -9.68
N PHE A 153 -6.68 -9.50 -9.16
CA PHE A 153 -5.99 -10.59 -9.85
C PHE A 153 -6.97 -11.74 -10.11
N LYS A 154 -6.71 -12.53 -11.14
CA LYS A 154 -7.56 -13.64 -11.56
C LYS A 154 -7.08 -15.00 -11.05
N GLN A 155 -5.83 -15.07 -10.59
CA GLN A 155 -5.22 -16.31 -10.13
C GLN A 155 -5.98 -16.87 -8.93
N GLU A 156 -6.78 -17.89 -9.15
CA GLU A 156 -7.54 -18.56 -8.09
C GLU A 156 -6.59 -19.30 -7.13
N GLY A 157 -6.94 -19.29 -5.84
CA GLY A 157 -6.11 -19.88 -4.79
C GLY A 157 -4.89 -19.08 -4.41
N ALA A 158 -4.63 -17.97 -5.09
CA ALA A 158 -3.61 -17.02 -4.65
C ALA A 158 -4.16 -16.08 -3.57
N ASP A 159 -3.28 -15.68 -2.65
CA ASP A 159 -3.56 -14.73 -1.61
C ASP A 159 -2.54 -13.60 -1.64
N ARG A 160 -3.01 -12.38 -1.37
CA ARG A 160 -2.16 -11.26 -1.05
C ARG A 160 -2.53 -10.70 0.31
N ILE A 161 -1.56 -10.68 1.21
CA ILE A 161 -1.70 -10.11 2.54
C ILE A 161 -0.76 -8.90 2.62
N SER A 162 -1.32 -7.74 2.92
CA SER A 162 -0.56 -6.52 3.11
C SER A 162 -0.95 -5.83 4.42
N VAL A 163 0.01 -5.17 5.02
CA VAL A 163 -0.19 -4.25 6.15
C VAL A 163 0.02 -2.84 5.61
N ALA A 164 -0.97 -2.00 5.80
CA ALA A 164 -0.91 -0.60 5.38
C ALA A 164 -1.13 0.32 6.58
N GLY A 165 -0.70 1.55 6.46
CA GLY A 165 -0.89 2.54 7.52
C GLY A 165 -0.65 3.96 7.05
N ASN A 166 -1.06 4.90 7.90
CA ASN A 166 -0.95 6.33 7.71
C ASN A 166 0.05 6.93 8.69
N ILE A 167 0.88 7.83 8.17
CA ILE A 167 1.93 8.52 8.91
C ILE A 167 1.74 10.01 8.73
N ASN A 168 1.80 10.75 9.85
CA ASN A 168 1.85 12.19 9.86
C ASN A 168 3.20 12.72 10.35
N THR A 169 3.53 13.92 9.89
CA THR A 169 4.70 14.67 10.33
C THR A 169 4.28 15.64 11.43
N ILE A 170 5.13 15.80 12.41
CA ILE A 170 5.02 16.82 13.47
C ILE A 170 6.04 17.90 13.21
#